data_b9d7be6e02b91c6b1a4476a287765913
#
_entry.id   b9d7be6e02b91c6b1a4476a287765913
#
_cell.length_a   1.000
_cell.length_b   1.000
_cell.length_c   1.000
_cell.angle_alpha   90.00
_cell.angle_beta   90.00
_cell.angle_gamma   90.00
#
_symmetry.space_group_name_H-M   'P 1'
#
loop_
_entity.id
_entity.type
_entity.pdbx_description
1 polymer ?
#
loop_
_entity_poly.entity_id
_entity_poly.type
_entity_poly.pdbx_seq_one_letter_code
_entity_poly.pdbx_strand_id
1 'polypeptide(L)' 'MFERILDYYAKGLWNISRVHSVVGKAIDTEEYRLITGEVYGEVL' A
#
# COMPACT_ATOMS: atom_id res chain seq x y z
N MET A 1 5.17 -1.88 -10.46
CA MET A 1 3.94 -2.19 -9.71
C MET A 1 3.55 -1.12 -8.71
N PHE A 2 4.53 -0.50 -8.11
CA PHE A 2 4.28 0.54 -7.12
C PHE A 2 3.34 1.63 -7.64
N GLU A 3 3.63 2.15 -8.82
CA GLU A 3 2.84 3.25 -9.37
C GLU A 3 1.40 2.87 -9.64
N ARG A 4 1.17 1.63 -10.05
CA ARG A 4 -0.19 1.17 -10.29
C ARG A 4 -0.98 1.07 -9.00
N ILE A 5 -0.34 0.55 -7.97
CA ILE A 5 -1.00 0.39 -6.69
C ILE A 5 -1.29 1.75 -6.07
N LEU A 6 -0.35 2.67 -6.19
CA LEU A 6 -0.56 4.03 -5.74
C LEU A 6 -1.77 4.66 -6.44
N ASP A 7 -1.87 4.45 -7.74
CA ASP A 7 -2.96 5.00 -8.53
C ASP A 7 -4.29 4.37 -8.12
N TYR A 8 -4.32 3.06 -7.95
CA TYR A 8 -5.53 2.36 -7.53
C TYR A 8 -6.00 2.82 -6.17
N TYR A 9 -5.07 3.00 -5.25
CA TYR A 9 -5.42 3.46 -3.91
C TYR A 9 -5.94 4.90 -3.96
N ALA A 10 -5.28 5.75 -4.73
CA ALA A 10 -5.66 7.15 -4.84
C ALA A 10 -7.05 7.31 -5.45
N LYS A 11 -7.42 6.42 -6.35
CA LYS A 11 -8.72 6.45 -7.01
C LYS A 11 -9.81 5.77 -6.21
N GLY A 12 -9.46 5.16 -5.09
CA GLY A 12 -10.44 4.46 -4.27
C GLY A 12 -10.77 3.07 -4.76
N LEU A 13 -10.03 2.55 -5.74
CA LEU A 13 -10.26 1.21 -6.25
C LEU A 13 -9.75 0.14 -5.30
N TRP A 14 -8.73 0.46 -4.54
CA TRP A 14 -8.16 -0.45 -3.53
C TRP A 14 -8.28 0.21 -2.16
N ASN A 15 -8.62 -0.57 -1.17
CA ASN A 15 -8.60 -0.08 0.20
C ASN A 15 -7.24 -0.42 0.84
N ILE A 16 -7.03 0.05 2.06
CA ILE A 16 -5.74 -0.12 2.73
C ILE A 16 -5.44 -1.60 3.01
N SER A 17 -6.46 -2.39 3.28
CA SER A 17 -6.28 -3.83 3.49
C SER A 17 -5.70 -4.49 2.25
N ARG A 18 -6.16 -4.08 1.10
CA ARG A 18 -5.67 -4.64 -0.15
C ARG A 18 -4.21 -4.28 -0.39
N VAL A 19 -3.86 -3.02 -0.14
CA VAL A 19 -2.48 -2.58 -0.28
C VAL A 19 -1.60 -3.33 0.71
N HIS A 20 -2.08 -3.49 1.94
CA HIS A 20 -1.36 -4.20 2.98
C HIS A 20 -1.05 -5.64 2.57
N SER A 21 -1.99 -6.28 1.90
CA SER A 21 -1.86 -7.69 1.54
C SER A 21 -0.81 -7.94 0.46
N VAL A 22 -0.43 -6.92 -0.30
CA VAL A 22 0.56 -7.10 -1.36
C VAL A 22 1.96 -6.66 -0.94
N VAL A 23 2.12 -6.21 0.30
CA VAL A 23 3.45 -5.88 0.81
C VAL A 23 4.27 -7.16 0.92
N GLY A 24 5.51 -7.07 0.43
CA GLY A 24 6.36 -8.24 0.35
C GLY A 24 6.22 -9.02 -0.94
N LYS A 25 5.22 -8.67 -1.76
CA LYS A 25 5.00 -9.33 -3.05
C LYS A 25 5.21 -8.34 -4.19
N ALA A 26 4.36 -7.33 -4.26
CA ALA A 26 4.41 -6.33 -5.31
C ALA A 26 5.10 -5.06 -4.86
N ILE A 27 5.04 -4.76 -3.58
CA ILE A 27 5.66 -3.57 -3.00
C ILE A 27 6.36 -3.96 -1.70
N ASP A 28 7.15 -3.04 -1.16
CA ASP A 28 7.78 -3.25 0.14
C ASP A 28 7.18 -2.30 1.17
N THR A 29 7.70 -2.35 2.39
CA THR A 29 7.15 -1.58 3.50
C THR A 29 7.30 -0.08 3.28
N GLU A 30 8.36 0.33 2.64
CA GLU A 30 8.59 1.73 2.35
C GLU A 30 7.59 2.24 1.34
N GLU A 31 7.32 1.45 0.33
CA GLU A 31 6.36 1.81 -0.70
C GLU A 31 4.95 1.85 -0.13
N TYR A 32 4.64 0.94 0.79
CA TYR A 32 3.37 0.94 1.47
C TYR A 32 3.14 2.28 2.17
N ARG A 33 4.17 2.76 2.86
CA ARG A 33 4.07 4.03 3.55
C ARG A 33 3.87 5.20 2.58
N LEU A 34 4.55 5.15 1.44
CA LEU A 34 4.39 6.19 0.44
C LEU A 34 3.00 6.20 -0.17
N ILE A 35 2.39 5.03 -0.30
CA ILE A 35 1.06 4.91 -0.90
C ILE A 35 -0.01 5.33 0.10
N THR A 36 0.04 4.82 1.30
CA THR A 36 -1.06 4.97 2.25
C THR A 36 -0.83 6.06 3.29
N GLY A 37 0.42 6.46 3.49
CA GLY A 37 0.77 7.40 4.54
C GLY A 37 0.89 6.75 5.91
N GLU A 38 0.75 5.43 5.99
CA GLU A 38 0.81 4.68 7.23
C GLU A 38 2.05 3.82 7.25
N VAL A 39 2.61 3.59 8.42
CA VAL A 39 3.77 2.73 8.57
C VAL A 39 3.31 1.27 8.63
N TYR A 40 3.86 0.46 7.74
CA TYR A 40 3.53 -0.96 7.72
C TYR A 40 4.08 -1.62 8.98
N GLY A 41 3.29 -2.46 9.59
CA GLY A 41 3.72 -3.17 10.78
C GLY A 41 3.46 -2.41 12.06
N GLU A 42 3.04 -1.18 11.96
CA GLU A 42 2.65 -0.43 13.14
C GLU A 42 1.21 -0.76 13.45
N VAL A 43 1.02 -1.84 14.13
CA VAL A 43 -0.32 -2.34 14.45
C VAL A 43 -0.67 -1.92 15.85
N LEU A 44 -1.81 -1.33 15.98
CA LEU A 44 -2.27 -0.91 17.29
C LEU A 44 -3.42 -1.76 17.75
#